data_39c8f9e32eea1880afff60ba856b3173
#
_entry.id   39c8f9e32eea1880afff60ba856b3173
#
_cell.length_a   1.000
_cell.length_b   1.000
_cell.length_c   1.000
_cell.angle_alpha   90.00
_cell.angle_beta   90.00
_cell.angle_gamma   90.00
#
_symmetry.space_group_name_H-M   'P 1'
#
loop_
_entity.id
_entity.type
_entity.pdbx_description
1 polymer ?
#
loop_
_entity_poly.entity_id
_entity_poly.type
_entity_poly.pdbx_seq_one_letter_code
_entity_poly.pdbx_strand_id
1 'polypeptide(L)'
;LARNSKEDSNAKGIFMSARPQAKDKPTAAGFQWDDPFLLDEQLTEDERMIRDTARAYAQDKLMPRITKAYLEEKTDREIFNEMGELGLIGITLPEEYGCANASYVAYGLVAREIERVDSGYRSMNSVQSSLVMHPIYAYGDENQRKKYLPKLATGEWVGCFGLTEPDAGSDPGGMKTRAEKVSDGYRLTGSKMWISNAPIADVFVVWAKSVEHNNQIRGFILEKGMKGLSAPKIGGKLSLRASVTGEVVMEGVVVPESALLPNVSGLKGPFGCLNRARYGISWGAMGAAEDCMHRARQYTLDRKQFNRPLAATQLVQKKLADMQTEISLGLQASLRVGRLMDEGKVAPEMISIVKRNNCGKALDIARVARDMHGGNGIQIEYHVMRHTANLETVNTYEGTHDVHALILGRAITGIQAFS
;
A
#
# COMPACT_ATOMS: atom_id res chain seq x y z
N LEU A 1 -84.88 -10.69 -40.58
CA LEU A 1 -85.93 -9.67 -40.28
C LEU A 1 -85.27 -8.66 -39.35
N ALA A 2 -84.75 -7.52 -39.82
CA ALA A 2 -85.35 -6.29 -40.26
C ALA A 2 -85.85 -5.43 -39.07
N ARG A 3 -85.29 -4.35 -38.84
CA ARG A 3 -85.51 -2.92 -39.02
C ARG A 3 -85.05 -2.11 -37.80
N ASN A 4 -84.08 -1.15 -38.03
CA ASN A 4 -84.36 0.34 -38.12
C ASN A 4 -84.98 0.94 -36.86
N SER A 5 -84.46 1.98 -36.24
CA SER A 5 -84.09 3.29 -36.78
C SER A 5 -83.78 4.29 -35.65
N LYS A 6 -82.86 5.22 -35.97
CA LYS A 6 -82.88 6.68 -35.64
C LYS A 6 -82.64 7.18 -34.23
N GLU A 7 -81.55 7.91 -34.14
CA GLU A 7 -81.44 9.34 -33.85
C GLU A 7 -82.02 9.83 -32.52
N ASP A 8 -81.13 10.32 -31.62
CA ASP A 8 -81.01 11.77 -31.45
C ASP A 8 -79.88 12.19 -30.55
N SER A 9 -79.31 13.30 -30.93
CA SER A 9 -78.27 14.07 -30.34
C SER A 9 -78.54 14.54 -28.92
N ASN A 10 -77.56 14.54 -28.06
CA ASN A 10 -77.32 15.69 -27.16
C ASN A 10 -75.89 15.79 -26.66
N ALA A 11 -75.20 16.80 -27.13
CA ALA A 11 -73.90 17.19 -26.66
C ALA A 11 -73.97 17.72 -25.22
N LYS A 12 -73.23 17.08 -24.29
CA LYS A 12 -72.81 17.72 -23.04
C LYS A 12 -71.31 17.58 -22.93
N GLY A 13 -70.63 18.72 -23.13
CA GLY A 13 -69.16 18.85 -22.90
C GLY A 13 -68.82 18.51 -21.45
N ILE A 14 -68.01 17.47 -21.31
CA ILE A 14 -67.32 17.15 -20.03
C ILE A 14 -65.97 17.82 -20.10
N PHE A 15 -65.79 18.89 -19.34
CA PHE A 15 -64.50 19.46 -19.03
C PHE A 15 -63.63 18.38 -18.39
N MET A 16 -62.69 17.81 -19.13
CA MET A 16 -61.62 17.05 -18.57
C MET A 16 -60.69 18.05 -17.87
N SER A 17 -60.77 18.11 -16.54
CA SER A 17 -59.75 18.77 -15.73
C SER A 17 -58.41 18.05 -15.99
N ALA A 18 -57.41 18.77 -16.48
CA ALA A 18 -56.05 18.28 -16.59
C ALA A 18 -55.57 17.79 -15.21
N ARG A 19 -55.25 16.51 -15.11
CA ARG A 19 -54.55 15.99 -13.92
C ARG A 19 -53.25 16.76 -13.78
N PRO A 20 -52.85 17.22 -12.56
CA PRO A 20 -51.55 17.81 -12.35
C PRO A 20 -50.51 16.79 -12.78
N GLN A 21 -49.60 17.17 -13.66
CA GLN A 21 -48.40 16.40 -13.94
C GLN A 21 -47.67 16.14 -12.59
N ALA A 22 -47.50 14.87 -12.24
CA ALA A 22 -46.69 14.48 -11.11
C ALA A 22 -45.30 15.07 -11.36
N LYS A 23 -44.85 15.96 -10.47
CA LYS A 23 -43.46 16.40 -10.45
C LYS A 23 -42.61 15.15 -10.44
N ASP A 24 -41.69 15.00 -11.40
CA ASP A 24 -40.74 13.91 -11.46
C ASP A 24 -40.10 13.79 -10.07
N LYS A 25 -40.31 12.66 -9.42
CA LYS A 25 -39.60 12.32 -8.22
C LYS A 25 -38.12 12.23 -8.66
N PRO A 26 -37.17 12.82 -7.91
CA PRO A 26 -35.76 12.62 -8.23
C PRO A 26 -35.55 11.12 -8.35
N THR A 27 -35.05 10.67 -9.49
CA THR A 27 -34.62 9.29 -9.68
C THR A 27 -33.58 9.01 -8.61
N ALA A 28 -33.81 8.01 -7.75
CA ALA A 28 -32.81 7.60 -6.78
C ALA A 28 -31.49 7.32 -7.54
N ALA A 29 -30.38 7.90 -7.08
CA ALA A 29 -29.08 7.64 -7.66
C ALA A 29 -28.88 6.12 -7.73
N GLY A 30 -28.53 5.60 -8.92
CA GLY A 30 -28.32 4.16 -9.09
C GLY A 30 -27.15 3.71 -8.21
N PHE A 31 -27.29 2.58 -7.53
CA PHE A 31 -26.19 2.00 -6.74
C PHE A 31 -25.02 1.60 -7.63
N GLN A 32 -23.84 2.17 -7.39
CA GLN A 32 -22.59 1.84 -8.06
C GLN A 32 -21.86 0.78 -7.21
N TRP A 33 -21.93 -0.49 -7.62
CA TRP A 33 -21.39 -1.60 -6.82
C TRP A 33 -19.86 -1.55 -6.68
N ASP A 34 -19.15 -0.93 -7.63
CA ASP A 34 -17.67 -0.77 -7.64
C ASP A 34 -17.18 0.49 -6.91
N ASP A 35 -18.08 1.44 -6.63
CA ASP A 35 -17.82 2.60 -5.78
C ASP A 35 -19.05 2.97 -4.93
N PRO A 36 -19.46 2.11 -3.97
CA PRO A 36 -20.72 2.25 -3.24
C PRO A 36 -20.86 3.54 -2.42
N PHE A 37 -19.75 4.11 -2.00
CA PHE A 37 -19.72 5.34 -1.19
C PHE A 37 -19.20 6.55 -1.96
N LEU A 38 -19.16 6.45 -3.30
CA LEU A 38 -18.73 7.54 -4.18
C LEU A 38 -17.39 8.14 -3.74
N LEU A 39 -16.40 7.26 -3.54
CA LEU A 39 -15.06 7.66 -3.14
C LEU A 39 -14.47 8.64 -4.16
N ASP A 40 -14.73 8.41 -5.46
CA ASP A 40 -14.25 9.26 -6.55
C ASP A 40 -14.70 10.72 -6.40
N GLU A 41 -15.94 10.94 -5.95
CA GLU A 41 -16.48 12.29 -5.73
C GLU A 41 -15.83 13.02 -4.54
N GLN A 42 -15.19 12.27 -3.62
CA GLN A 42 -14.51 12.80 -2.43
C GLN A 42 -13.06 13.20 -2.69
N LEU A 43 -12.54 12.92 -3.89
CA LEU A 43 -11.17 13.23 -4.29
C LEU A 43 -11.09 14.62 -4.94
N THR A 44 -9.95 15.30 -4.76
CA THR A 44 -9.64 16.50 -5.52
C THR A 44 -9.30 16.15 -6.97
N GLU A 45 -9.25 17.15 -7.86
CA GLU A 45 -8.86 16.96 -9.25
C GLU A 45 -7.45 16.39 -9.38
N ASP A 46 -6.49 16.93 -8.62
CA ASP A 46 -5.12 16.44 -8.58
C ASP A 46 -5.03 14.99 -8.09
N GLU A 47 -5.78 14.64 -7.06
CA GLU A 47 -5.81 13.27 -6.54
C GLU A 47 -6.37 12.28 -7.57
N ARG A 48 -7.40 12.67 -8.32
CA ARG A 48 -7.93 11.85 -9.43
C ARG A 48 -6.90 11.69 -10.54
N MET A 49 -6.24 12.77 -10.96
CA MET A 49 -5.22 12.74 -12.01
C MET A 49 -4.05 11.84 -11.63
N ILE A 50 -3.56 11.94 -10.39
CA ILE A 50 -2.47 11.09 -9.87
C ILE A 50 -2.92 9.63 -9.81
N ARG A 51 -4.10 9.34 -9.32
CA ARG A 51 -4.68 7.98 -9.31
C ARG A 51 -4.76 7.40 -10.72
N ASP A 52 -5.28 8.15 -11.67
CA ASP A 52 -5.47 7.68 -13.05
C ASP A 52 -4.13 7.43 -13.75
N THR A 53 -3.13 8.26 -13.50
CA THR A 53 -1.74 8.04 -13.94
C THR A 53 -1.17 6.76 -13.34
N ALA A 54 -1.31 6.56 -12.03
CA ALA A 54 -0.82 5.34 -11.37
C ALA A 54 -1.57 4.09 -11.86
N ARG A 55 -2.88 4.17 -12.10
CA ARG A 55 -3.70 3.08 -12.65
C ARG A 55 -3.27 2.71 -14.06
N ALA A 56 -3.13 3.69 -14.96
CA ALA A 56 -2.69 3.45 -16.33
C ALA A 56 -1.31 2.78 -16.34
N TYR A 57 -0.35 3.31 -15.59
CA TYR A 57 0.96 2.71 -15.46
C TYR A 57 0.91 1.27 -14.90
N ALA A 58 0.16 1.06 -13.84
CA ALA A 58 0.06 -0.25 -13.21
C ALA A 58 -0.55 -1.29 -14.17
N GLN A 59 -1.63 -0.97 -14.88
CA GLN A 59 -2.30 -1.89 -15.79
C GLN A 59 -1.51 -2.10 -17.10
N ASP A 60 -0.95 -1.04 -17.68
CA ASP A 60 -0.30 -1.12 -19.00
C ASP A 60 1.15 -1.61 -18.91
N LYS A 61 1.85 -1.34 -17.82
CA LYS A 61 3.27 -1.66 -17.68
C LYS A 61 3.58 -2.74 -16.65
N LEU A 62 2.93 -2.72 -15.47
CA LEU A 62 3.24 -3.67 -14.40
C LEU A 62 2.48 -4.99 -14.55
N MET A 63 1.18 -4.95 -14.89
CA MET A 63 0.35 -6.16 -15.02
C MET A 63 0.91 -7.16 -16.06
N PRO A 64 1.37 -6.76 -17.25
CA PRO A 64 1.94 -7.71 -18.22
C PRO A 64 3.23 -8.40 -17.74
N ARG A 65 3.97 -7.78 -16.83
CA ARG A 65 5.26 -8.31 -16.34
C ARG A 65 5.11 -9.26 -15.15
N ILE A 66 4.04 -9.10 -14.35
CA ILE A 66 3.99 -9.65 -12.99
C ILE A 66 4.05 -11.17 -12.94
N THR A 67 3.35 -11.87 -13.84
CA THR A 67 3.32 -13.33 -13.83
C THR A 67 4.72 -13.91 -13.97
N LYS A 68 5.49 -13.44 -14.95
CA LYS A 68 6.86 -13.85 -15.18
C LYS A 68 7.78 -13.45 -14.02
N ALA A 69 7.71 -12.19 -13.58
CA ALA A 69 8.51 -11.69 -12.46
C ALA A 69 8.29 -12.50 -11.17
N TYR A 70 7.03 -12.85 -10.88
CA TYR A 70 6.68 -13.65 -9.71
C TYR A 70 7.22 -15.08 -9.81
N LEU A 71 7.04 -15.77 -10.95
CA LEU A 71 7.52 -17.13 -11.17
C LEU A 71 9.06 -17.22 -11.11
N GLU A 72 9.75 -16.27 -11.71
CA GLU A 72 11.22 -16.23 -11.77
C GLU A 72 11.86 -15.61 -10.51
N GLU A 73 11.08 -15.11 -9.56
CA GLU A 73 11.57 -14.38 -8.37
C GLU A 73 12.52 -13.24 -8.77
N LYS A 74 12.10 -12.46 -9.74
CA LYS A 74 12.89 -11.41 -10.38
C LYS A 74 12.27 -10.03 -10.16
N THR A 75 13.10 -9.07 -9.78
CA THR A 75 12.75 -7.66 -9.72
C THR A 75 13.34 -6.95 -10.93
N ASP A 76 12.52 -6.20 -11.65
CA ASP A 76 12.96 -5.32 -12.72
C ASP A 76 13.28 -3.94 -12.12
N ARG A 77 14.57 -3.56 -12.12
CA ARG A 77 15.04 -2.29 -11.56
C ARG A 77 14.51 -1.08 -12.34
N GLU A 78 14.20 -1.25 -13.64
CA GLU A 78 13.67 -0.19 -14.50
C GLU A 78 12.35 0.40 -13.97
N ILE A 79 11.60 -0.38 -13.21
CA ILE A 79 10.36 0.07 -12.55
C ILE A 79 10.57 1.33 -11.69
N PHE A 80 11.76 1.48 -11.06
CA PHE A 80 12.06 2.69 -10.28
C PHE A 80 12.17 3.93 -11.18
N ASN A 81 12.85 3.81 -12.32
CA ASN A 81 12.97 4.90 -13.28
C ASN A 81 11.61 5.27 -13.87
N GLU A 82 10.83 4.26 -14.29
CA GLU A 82 9.47 4.46 -14.83
C GLU A 82 8.55 5.18 -13.82
N MET A 83 8.57 4.76 -12.54
CA MET A 83 7.79 5.43 -11.50
C MET A 83 8.33 6.83 -11.18
N GLY A 84 9.65 7.03 -11.27
CA GLY A 84 10.31 8.33 -11.07
C GLY A 84 9.91 9.33 -12.16
N GLU A 85 9.94 8.93 -13.44
CA GLU A 85 9.50 9.74 -14.58
C GLU A 85 8.04 10.19 -14.46
N LEU A 86 7.19 9.38 -13.83
CA LEU A 86 5.79 9.68 -13.59
C LEU A 86 5.55 10.47 -12.29
N GLY A 87 6.58 10.79 -11.53
CA GLY A 87 6.47 11.49 -10.25
C GLY A 87 5.79 10.68 -9.14
N LEU A 88 5.76 9.34 -9.25
CA LEU A 88 5.09 8.45 -8.28
C LEU A 88 5.98 8.04 -7.11
N ILE A 89 7.26 8.45 -7.11
CA ILE A 89 8.22 8.21 -6.03
C ILE A 89 8.35 9.46 -5.17
N GLY A 90 8.32 9.29 -3.83
CA GLY A 90 8.47 10.41 -2.90
C GLY A 90 7.38 11.47 -3.01
N ILE A 91 6.23 11.09 -3.50
CA ILE A 91 5.14 11.97 -3.96
C ILE A 91 4.70 13.04 -2.94
N THR A 92 4.89 12.80 -1.63
CA THR A 92 4.54 13.74 -0.55
C THR A 92 5.67 14.70 -0.18
N LEU A 93 6.85 14.59 -0.82
CA LEU A 93 8.00 15.42 -0.53
C LEU A 93 8.02 16.68 -1.42
N PRO A 94 8.73 17.76 -1.01
CA PRO A 94 8.73 19.01 -1.73
C PRO A 94 9.29 18.95 -3.16
N GLU A 95 8.79 19.84 -4.01
CA GLU A 95 9.19 19.97 -5.43
C GLU A 95 10.67 20.32 -5.61
N GLU A 96 11.26 21.05 -4.66
CA GLU A 96 12.70 21.40 -4.69
C GLU A 96 13.64 20.21 -4.73
N TYR A 97 13.15 19.00 -4.35
CA TYR A 97 13.90 17.73 -4.42
C TYR A 97 13.43 16.83 -5.57
N GLY A 98 12.65 17.36 -6.51
CA GLY A 98 12.16 16.61 -7.68
C GLY A 98 10.92 15.75 -7.40
N CYS A 99 10.18 16.04 -6.34
CA CYS A 99 8.97 15.31 -5.95
C CYS A 99 7.70 16.12 -6.24
N ALA A 100 6.52 15.54 -6.07
CA ALA A 100 5.26 16.17 -6.48
C ALA A 100 4.58 17.04 -5.41
N ASN A 101 5.04 17.02 -4.17
CA ASN A 101 4.43 17.73 -3.03
C ASN A 101 2.91 17.50 -2.88
N ALA A 102 2.48 16.28 -3.18
CA ALA A 102 1.07 15.88 -3.18
C ALA A 102 0.59 15.45 -1.79
N SER A 103 -0.75 15.32 -1.65
CA SER A 103 -1.39 14.89 -0.41
C SER A 103 -1.07 13.44 -0.02
N TYR A 104 -1.25 13.10 1.26
CA TYR A 104 -1.18 11.70 1.70
C TYR A 104 -2.27 10.84 1.08
N VAL A 105 -3.43 11.43 0.75
CA VAL A 105 -4.47 10.72 -0.01
C VAL A 105 -3.95 10.31 -1.38
N ALA A 106 -3.27 11.21 -2.10
CA ALA A 106 -2.63 10.88 -3.39
C ALA A 106 -1.61 9.74 -3.25
N TYR A 107 -0.77 9.76 -2.20
CA TYR A 107 0.15 8.65 -1.89
C TYR A 107 -0.60 7.32 -1.66
N GLY A 108 -1.70 7.35 -0.93
CA GLY A 108 -2.56 6.19 -0.71
C GLY A 108 -3.15 5.65 -2.02
N LEU A 109 -3.63 6.52 -2.89
CA LEU A 109 -4.19 6.16 -4.19
C LEU A 109 -3.13 5.51 -5.10
N VAL A 110 -1.90 6.04 -5.13
CA VAL A 110 -0.77 5.40 -5.83
C VAL A 110 -0.52 3.99 -5.29
N ALA A 111 -0.45 3.84 -3.97
CA ALA A 111 -0.27 2.53 -3.33
C ALA A 111 -1.39 1.55 -3.70
N ARG A 112 -2.67 1.99 -3.72
CA ARG A 112 -3.84 1.19 -4.12
C ARG A 112 -3.71 0.68 -5.55
N GLU A 113 -3.41 1.54 -6.51
CA GLU A 113 -3.37 1.14 -7.92
C GLU A 113 -2.17 0.24 -8.24
N ILE A 114 -1.00 0.46 -7.62
CA ILE A 114 0.17 -0.42 -7.80
C ILE A 114 -0.07 -1.78 -7.15
N GLU A 115 -0.62 -1.84 -5.93
CA GLU A 115 -0.85 -3.11 -5.22
C GLU A 115 -2.04 -3.90 -5.79
N ARG A 116 -2.95 -3.25 -6.52
CA ARG A 116 -3.93 -3.92 -7.37
C ARG A 116 -3.25 -4.89 -8.36
N VAL A 117 -2.04 -4.58 -8.78
CA VAL A 117 -1.21 -5.50 -9.57
C VAL A 117 -0.42 -6.44 -8.67
N ASP A 118 0.41 -5.91 -7.75
CA ASP A 118 1.23 -6.75 -6.88
C ASP A 118 1.73 -6.02 -5.62
N SER A 119 1.63 -6.69 -4.48
CA SER A 119 2.13 -6.15 -3.21
C SER A 119 3.65 -5.96 -3.22
N GLY A 120 4.40 -6.75 -4.00
CA GLY A 120 5.85 -6.58 -4.15
C GLY A 120 6.20 -5.26 -4.82
N TYR A 121 5.52 -4.90 -5.88
CA TYR A 121 5.72 -3.62 -6.57
C TYR A 121 5.34 -2.43 -5.69
N ARG A 122 4.23 -2.53 -4.95
CA ARG A 122 3.86 -1.48 -4.00
C ARG A 122 4.92 -1.36 -2.89
N SER A 123 5.45 -2.48 -2.40
CA SER A 123 6.51 -2.48 -1.37
C SER A 123 7.78 -1.77 -1.87
N MET A 124 8.18 -1.97 -3.13
CA MET A 124 9.31 -1.27 -3.74
C MET A 124 9.13 0.26 -3.69
N ASN A 125 7.98 0.76 -4.12
CA ASN A 125 7.64 2.18 -4.07
C ASN A 125 7.60 2.72 -2.64
N SER A 126 6.94 1.99 -1.73
CA SER A 126 6.79 2.39 -0.32
C SER A 126 8.13 2.47 0.41
N VAL A 127 9.02 1.50 0.21
CA VAL A 127 10.38 1.52 0.81
C VAL A 127 11.16 2.72 0.30
N GLN A 128 11.16 2.96 -1.01
CA GLN A 128 11.83 4.13 -1.60
C GLN A 128 11.30 5.43 -1.02
N SER A 129 9.99 5.63 -1.05
CA SER A 129 9.32 6.89 -0.69
C SER A 129 9.29 7.14 0.82
N SER A 130 8.80 6.17 1.60
CA SER A 130 8.50 6.36 3.03
C SER A 130 9.61 5.95 3.97
N LEU A 131 10.46 4.98 3.58
CA LEU A 131 11.49 4.42 4.46
C LEU A 131 12.90 4.90 4.11
N VAL A 132 13.13 5.42 2.89
CA VAL A 132 14.43 5.96 2.46
C VAL A 132 14.36 7.47 2.28
N MET A 133 13.51 7.98 1.38
CA MET A 133 13.45 9.41 1.10
C MET A 133 12.91 10.20 2.29
N HIS A 134 11.85 9.71 2.94
CA HIS A 134 11.28 10.42 4.09
C HIS A 134 12.27 10.62 5.25
N PRO A 135 13.02 9.62 5.77
CA PRO A 135 13.98 9.86 6.83
C PRO A 135 15.12 10.79 6.41
N ILE A 136 15.57 10.76 5.16
CA ILE A 136 16.57 11.71 4.65
C ILE A 136 15.98 13.13 4.66
N TYR A 137 14.74 13.31 4.23
CA TYR A 137 14.05 14.60 4.28
C TYR A 137 13.82 15.10 5.71
N ALA A 138 13.24 14.26 6.55
CA ALA A 138 12.79 14.66 7.88
C ALA A 138 13.93 14.80 8.90
N TYR A 139 14.97 13.97 8.78
CA TYR A 139 16.01 13.84 9.79
C TYR A 139 17.42 14.20 9.29
N GLY A 140 17.60 14.31 7.99
CA GLY A 140 18.86 14.73 7.36
C GLY A 140 19.07 16.24 7.44
N ASP A 141 20.31 16.64 7.20
CA ASP A 141 20.67 18.03 6.92
C ASP A 141 20.45 18.38 5.44
N GLU A 142 20.62 19.64 5.09
CA GLU A 142 20.38 20.12 3.72
C GLU A 142 21.37 19.52 2.69
N ASN A 143 22.61 19.23 3.08
CA ASN A 143 23.57 18.58 2.20
C ASN A 143 23.14 17.14 1.87
N GLN A 144 22.63 16.41 2.88
CA GLN A 144 22.08 15.07 2.69
C GLN A 144 20.84 15.11 1.78
N ARG A 145 19.91 16.03 2.01
CA ARG A 145 18.70 16.19 1.17
C ARG A 145 19.07 16.43 -0.29
N LYS A 146 19.91 17.43 -0.57
CA LYS A 146 20.36 17.77 -1.93
C LYS A 146 21.15 16.68 -2.62
N LYS A 147 21.93 15.90 -1.86
CA LYS A 147 22.73 14.80 -2.41
C LYS A 147 21.86 13.61 -2.82
N TYR A 148 20.92 13.20 -1.98
CA TYR A 148 20.23 11.92 -2.14
C TYR A 148 18.85 12.04 -2.77
N LEU A 149 18.02 13.02 -2.36
CA LEU A 149 16.60 13.05 -2.72
C LEU A 149 16.35 13.15 -4.23
N PRO A 150 17.05 14.03 -5.01
CA PRO A 150 16.79 14.14 -6.45
C PRO A 150 17.04 12.83 -7.21
N LYS A 151 18.10 12.10 -6.86
CA LYS A 151 18.44 10.82 -7.51
C LYS A 151 17.51 9.68 -7.11
N LEU A 152 17.03 9.71 -5.88
CA LEU A 152 16.03 8.76 -5.39
C LEU A 152 14.65 9.04 -5.99
N ALA A 153 14.28 10.30 -6.20
CA ALA A 153 13.01 10.72 -6.81
C ALA A 153 12.89 10.27 -8.27
N THR A 154 13.98 10.35 -9.04
CA THR A 154 14.03 9.88 -10.44
C THR A 154 14.19 8.36 -10.58
N GLY A 155 14.43 7.63 -9.49
CA GLY A 155 14.75 6.20 -9.52
C GLY A 155 16.16 5.89 -10.05
N GLU A 156 16.99 6.91 -10.35
CA GLU A 156 18.43 6.71 -10.68
C GLU A 156 19.13 5.93 -9.57
N TRP A 157 18.83 6.28 -8.31
CA TRP A 157 19.28 5.53 -7.14
C TRP A 157 18.12 4.81 -6.48
N VAL A 158 18.39 3.57 -6.06
CA VAL A 158 17.46 2.75 -5.27
C VAL A 158 17.92 2.71 -3.84
N GLY A 159 16.99 2.86 -2.91
CA GLY A 159 17.28 2.80 -1.49
C GLY A 159 16.67 1.59 -0.78
N CYS A 160 17.25 1.26 0.38
CA CYS A 160 16.70 0.28 1.30
C CYS A 160 16.77 0.76 2.75
N PHE A 161 16.00 0.11 3.62
CA PHE A 161 15.80 0.50 5.02
C PHE A 161 16.15 -0.63 5.97
N GLY A 162 17.30 -0.51 6.63
CA GLY A 162 17.85 -1.53 7.53
C GLY A 162 17.45 -1.28 9.00
N LEU A 163 16.33 -1.85 9.45
CA LEU A 163 15.90 -1.82 10.86
C LEU A 163 15.90 -3.22 11.46
N THR A 164 15.12 -4.14 10.89
CA THR A 164 14.92 -5.51 11.37
C THR A 164 16.21 -6.32 11.35
N GLU A 165 16.45 -7.08 12.41
CA GLU A 165 17.57 -8.03 12.54
C GLU A 165 17.05 -9.46 12.67
N PRO A 166 17.91 -10.49 12.48
CA PRO A 166 17.50 -11.89 12.66
C PRO A 166 16.79 -12.16 14.00
N ASP A 167 17.28 -11.55 15.10
CA ASP A 167 16.76 -11.74 16.45
C ASP A 167 15.90 -10.54 16.97
N ALA A 168 15.66 -9.52 16.14
CA ALA A 168 14.95 -8.30 16.55
C ALA A 168 13.99 -7.83 15.44
N GLY A 169 12.79 -8.43 15.41
CA GLY A 169 11.72 -8.09 14.47
C GLY A 169 10.66 -7.20 15.10
N SER A 170 9.73 -7.77 15.87
CA SER A 170 8.65 -7.03 16.54
C SER A 170 9.15 -6.12 17.67
N ASP A 171 10.33 -6.43 18.24
CA ASP A 171 11.06 -5.57 19.15
C ASP A 171 12.36 -5.04 18.51
N PRO A 172 12.29 -3.97 17.73
CA PRO A 172 13.50 -3.38 17.12
C PRO A 172 14.41 -2.68 18.15
N GLY A 173 13.93 -2.43 19.36
CA GLY A 173 14.74 -1.93 20.47
C GLY A 173 15.82 -2.92 20.90
N GLY A 174 15.59 -4.21 20.70
CA GLY A 174 16.53 -5.29 20.95
C GLY A 174 17.68 -5.42 19.96
N MET A 175 17.76 -4.54 18.92
CA MET A 175 18.81 -4.63 17.89
C MET A 175 20.22 -4.70 18.46
N LYS A 176 21.08 -5.46 17.78
CA LYS A 176 22.51 -5.67 18.13
C LYS A 176 23.45 -4.84 17.26
N THR A 177 23.02 -4.40 16.08
CA THR A 177 23.82 -3.52 15.20
C THR A 177 24.23 -2.28 15.97
N ARG A 178 25.54 -1.98 15.93
CA ARG A 178 26.14 -0.86 16.65
C ARG A 178 26.99 0.02 15.75
N ALA A 179 27.10 1.30 16.13
CA ALA A 179 27.96 2.29 15.54
C ALA A 179 28.91 2.80 16.63
N GLU A 180 30.21 2.68 16.40
CA GLU A 180 31.29 3.11 17.29
C GLU A 180 31.99 4.33 16.68
N LYS A 181 32.26 5.36 17.46
CA LYS A 181 33.04 6.53 17.02
C LYS A 181 34.44 6.13 16.68
N VAL A 182 34.96 6.58 15.54
CA VAL A 182 36.35 6.42 15.10
C VAL A 182 36.89 7.76 14.60
N SER A 183 38.22 7.85 14.31
CA SER A 183 38.83 9.11 13.85
C SER A 183 38.13 9.75 12.65
N ASP A 184 37.67 8.91 11.72
CA ASP A 184 37.14 9.34 10.42
C ASP A 184 35.61 9.32 10.36
N GLY A 185 34.93 9.17 11.51
CA GLY A 185 33.47 9.13 11.60
C GLY A 185 32.93 8.02 12.49
N TYR A 186 32.19 7.06 11.92
CA TYR A 186 31.59 5.94 12.66
C TYR A 186 31.91 4.61 11.99
N ARG A 187 32.15 3.58 12.80
CA ARG A 187 32.29 2.18 12.36
C ARG A 187 31.01 1.43 12.69
N LEU A 188 30.31 0.91 11.67
CA LEU A 188 29.10 0.11 11.82
C LEU A 188 29.40 -1.39 11.73
N THR A 189 28.87 -2.16 12.68
CA THR A 189 29.00 -3.62 12.73
C THR A 189 27.66 -4.26 13.11
N GLY A 190 27.22 -5.26 12.35
CA GLY A 190 25.99 -5.99 12.54
C GLY A 190 25.34 -6.43 11.24
N SER A 191 24.12 -6.97 11.32
CA SER A 191 23.38 -7.40 10.15
C SER A 191 21.90 -7.02 10.25
N LYS A 192 21.29 -6.76 9.09
CA LYS A 192 19.84 -6.53 8.96
C LYS A 192 19.26 -7.61 8.08
N MET A 193 18.02 -8.01 8.35
CA MET A 193 17.37 -9.11 7.66
C MET A 193 16.00 -8.71 7.13
N TRP A 194 15.55 -9.37 6.07
CA TRP A 194 14.29 -9.10 5.36
C TRP A 194 14.22 -7.70 4.75
N ILE A 195 15.33 -7.20 4.23
CA ILE A 195 15.44 -5.83 3.73
C ILE A 195 15.08 -5.79 2.25
N SER A 196 13.92 -5.24 1.96
CA SER A 196 13.46 -5.00 0.59
C SER A 196 14.41 -4.07 -0.14
N ASN A 197 14.67 -4.35 -1.41
CA ASN A 197 15.59 -3.65 -2.31
C ASN A 197 17.09 -3.81 -1.98
N ALA A 198 17.51 -4.33 -0.82
CA ALA A 198 18.91 -4.34 -0.41
C ALA A 198 19.88 -4.86 -1.49
N PRO A 199 19.61 -5.98 -2.21
CA PRO A 199 20.54 -6.49 -3.22
C PRO A 199 20.75 -5.57 -4.42
N ILE A 200 19.86 -4.62 -4.67
CA ILE A 200 19.93 -3.66 -5.78
C ILE A 200 20.09 -2.22 -5.32
N ALA A 201 20.20 -1.99 -4.01
CA ALA A 201 20.25 -0.66 -3.42
C ALA A 201 21.58 0.04 -3.70
N ASP A 202 21.49 1.34 -3.96
CA ASP A 202 22.63 2.27 -4.04
C ASP A 202 22.81 3.01 -2.72
N VAL A 203 21.70 3.20 -1.95
CA VAL A 203 21.64 3.91 -0.67
C VAL A 203 21.00 3.02 0.39
N PHE A 204 21.58 2.98 1.58
CA PHE A 204 21.12 2.18 2.71
C PHE A 204 20.88 3.08 3.91
N VAL A 205 19.62 3.26 4.32
CA VAL A 205 19.28 3.93 5.59
C VAL A 205 19.29 2.88 6.69
N VAL A 206 20.30 2.90 7.56
CA VAL A 206 20.51 1.87 8.57
C VAL A 206 20.36 2.45 9.97
N TRP A 207 19.60 1.75 10.82
CA TRP A 207 19.43 2.09 12.23
C TRP A 207 20.34 1.22 13.09
N ALA A 208 21.12 1.87 13.97
CA ALA A 208 22.10 1.22 14.83
C ALA A 208 22.14 1.86 16.22
N LYS A 209 22.48 1.08 17.25
CA LYS A 209 22.83 1.62 18.57
C LYS A 209 24.15 2.35 18.49
N SER A 210 24.18 3.63 18.83
CA SER A 210 25.41 4.43 18.79
C SER A 210 26.04 4.50 20.17
N VAL A 211 27.26 3.97 20.29
CA VAL A 211 28.02 3.96 21.55
C VAL A 211 28.28 5.39 22.03
N GLU A 212 28.70 6.28 21.13
CA GLU A 212 28.92 7.71 21.40
C GLU A 212 27.68 8.42 21.96
N HIS A 213 26.49 7.97 21.58
CA HIS A 213 25.21 8.54 22.02
C HIS A 213 24.52 7.68 23.10
N ASN A 214 25.27 7.10 24.04
CA ASN A 214 24.75 6.27 25.14
C ASN A 214 23.87 5.10 24.67
N ASN A 215 24.25 4.43 23.60
CA ASN A 215 23.51 3.34 22.96
C ASN A 215 22.11 3.72 22.47
N GLN A 216 21.81 5.01 22.29
CA GLN A 216 20.60 5.43 21.61
C GLN A 216 20.64 5.01 20.13
N ILE A 217 19.47 4.64 19.61
CA ILE A 217 19.32 4.29 18.19
C ILE A 217 19.45 5.56 17.35
N ARG A 218 20.36 5.51 16.36
CA ARG A 218 20.63 6.57 15.40
C ARG A 218 20.51 6.03 13.98
N GLY A 219 20.15 6.89 13.04
CA GLY A 219 20.09 6.57 11.62
C GLY A 219 21.41 6.96 10.92
N PHE A 220 21.85 6.12 10.00
CA PHE A 220 23.04 6.34 9.18
C PHE A 220 22.73 6.08 7.72
N ILE A 221 23.30 6.87 6.82
CA ILE A 221 23.21 6.68 5.38
C ILE A 221 24.51 6.03 4.90
N LEU A 222 24.41 4.81 4.38
CA LEU A 222 25.53 4.11 3.74
C LEU A 222 25.31 4.08 2.24
N GLU A 223 26.40 3.96 1.49
CA GLU A 223 26.38 3.89 0.03
C GLU A 223 26.96 2.57 -0.46
N LYS A 224 26.46 2.09 -1.57
CA LYS A 224 26.97 0.90 -2.26
C LYS A 224 28.45 1.01 -2.54
N GLY A 225 29.18 -0.09 -2.34
CA GLY A 225 30.62 -0.14 -2.56
C GLY A 225 31.48 0.26 -1.35
N MET A 226 30.88 0.69 -0.24
CA MET A 226 31.65 0.90 1.01
C MET A 226 32.27 -0.41 1.46
N LYS A 227 33.56 -0.36 1.88
CA LYS A 227 34.31 -1.55 2.33
C LYS A 227 33.63 -2.18 3.54
N GLY A 228 33.38 -3.49 3.49
CA GLY A 228 32.71 -4.24 4.56
C GLY A 228 31.18 -4.23 4.48
N LEU A 229 30.59 -3.54 3.48
CA LEU A 229 29.15 -3.57 3.22
C LEU A 229 28.82 -4.61 2.15
N SER A 230 27.89 -5.51 2.44
CA SER A 230 27.34 -6.45 1.47
C SER A 230 25.83 -6.61 1.66
N ALA A 231 25.13 -6.99 0.58
CA ALA A 231 23.67 -7.15 0.59
C ALA A 231 23.26 -8.41 -0.18
N PRO A 232 23.51 -9.62 0.36
CA PRO A 232 23.16 -10.88 -0.30
C PRO A 232 21.63 -11.03 -0.41
N LYS A 233 21.17 -11.61 -1.54
CA LYS A 233 19.75 -11.88 -1.79
C LYS A 233 19.27 -13.04 -0.91
N ILE A 234 18.08 -12.90 -0.32
CA ILE A 234 17.30 -13.98 0.27
C ILE A 234 16.41 -14.57 -0.84
N GLY A 235 16.68 -15.81 -1.24
CA GLY A 235 15.92 -16.53 -2.27
C GLY A 235 14.92 -17.50 -1.67
N GLY A 236 14.04 -18.06 -2.53
CA GLY A 236 13.09 -19.11 -2.15
C GLY A 236 11.86 -18.61 -1.39
N LYS A 237 11.56 -17.31 -1.46
CA LYS A 237 10.32 -16.76 -0.87
C LYS A 237 9.10 -17.27 -1.64
N LEU A 238 8.03 -17.56 -0.92
CA LEU A 238 6.73 -17.89 -1.51
C LEU A 238 5.81 -16.67 -1.66
N SER A 239 6.20 -15.54 -1.08
CA SER A 239 5.48 -14.27 -1.03
C SER A 239 6.38 -13.14 -1.50
N LEU A 240 5.80 -12.06 -2.06
CA LEU A 240 6.49 -10.88 -2.58
C LEU A 240 7.65 -11.25 -3.52
N ARG A 241 7.45 -12.24 -4.39
CA ARG A 241 8.52 -12.79 -5.23
C ARG A 241 9.03 -11.80 -6.29
N ALA A 242 8.18 -10.87 -6.72
CA ALA A 242 8.56 -9.81 -7.65
C ALA A 242 9.35 -8.65 -6.98
N SER A 243 9.50 -8.66 -5.66
CA SER A 243 10.30 -7.70 -4.90
C SER A 243 11.52 -8.37 -4.31
N VAL A 244 12.71 -7.99 -4.77
CA VAL A 244 13.95 -8.53 -4.24
C VAL A 244 14.13 -8.13 -2.78
N THR A 245 14.54 -9.10 -1.97
CA THR A 245 14.77 -8.93 -0.53
C THR A 245 16.14 -9.50 -0.19
N GLY A 246 16.85 -8.86 0.70
CA GLY A 246 18.18 -9.33 1.11
C GLY A 246 18.46 -9.12 2.58
N GLU A 247 19.66 -9.47 2.96
CA GLU A 247 20.32 -9.04 4.18
C GLU A 247 21.12 -7.76 3.92
N VAL A 248 21.45 -7.01 4.96
CA VAL A 248 22.49 -5.97 4.91
C VAL A 248 23.53 -6.35 5.95
N VAL A 249 24.70 -6.76 5.50
CA VAL A 249 25.80 -7.20 6.38
C VAL A 249 26.85 -6.09 6.44
N MET A 250 27.21 -5.70 7.65
CA MET A 250 28.19 -4.66 7.95
C MET A 250 29.33 -5.23 8.77
N GLU A 251 30.48 -5.41 8.15
CA GLU A 251 31.70 -5.93 8.78
C GLU A 251 32.68 -4.78 9.04
N GLY A 252 32.34 -3.93 10.03
CA GLY A 252 33.16 -2.78 10.39
C GLY A 252 33.17 -1.69 9.31
N VAL A 253 32.02 -1.40 8.69
CA VAL A 253 31.87 -0.35 7.66
C VAL A 253 32.15 1.00 8.28
N VAL A 254 33.15 1.71 7.78
CA VAL A 254 33.49 3.07 8.22
C VAL A 254 32.74 4.08 7.34
N VAL A 255 31.99 4.95 7.98
CA VAL A 255 31.25 6.04 7.33
C VAL A 255 31.69 7.39 7.91
N PRO A 256 31.70 8.49 7.12
CA PRO A 256 32.02 9.82 7.63
C PRO A 256 30.94 10.31 8.64
N GLU A 257 31.27 11.33 9.43
CA GLU A 257 30.32 11.93 10.36
C GLU A 257 29.03 12.42 9.66
N SER A 258 29.19 12.93 8.46
CA SER A 258 28.08 13.37 7.61
C SER A 258 27.10 12.27 7.17
N ALA A 259 27.41 10.99 7.46
CA ALA A 259 26.47 9.89 7.23
C ALA A 259 25.39 9.77 8.32
N LEU A 260 25.62 10.34 9.50
CA LEU A 260 24.65 10.36 10.59
C LEU A 260 23.45 11.25 10.21
N LEU A 261 22.23 10.79 10.43
CA LEU A 261 21.04 11.62 10.39
C LEU A 261 20.97 12.46 11.68
N PRO A 262 21.25 13.79 11.59
CA PRO A 262 21.50 14.59 12.79
C PRO A 262 20.25 14.88 13.62
N ASN A 263 19.07 14.97 12.97
CA ASN A 263 17.86 15.53 13.57
C ASN A 263 16.95 14.48 14.21
N VAL A 264 17.47 13.30 14.56
CA VAL A 264 16.68 12.24 15.18
C VAL A 264 17.49 11.36 16.12
N SER A 265 16.86 10.86 17.18
CA SER A 265 17.42 9.84 18.08
C SER A 265 16.30 8.96 18.63
N GLY A 266 16.65 7.71 19.01
CA GLY A 266 15.71 6.72 19.55
C GLY A 266 14.77 6.13 18.51
N LEU A 267 13.87 5.27 19.00
CA LEU A 267 12.90 4.55 18.14
C LEU A 267 11.87 5.45 17.45
N LYS A 268 11.70 6.70 17.89
CA LYS A 268 10.81 7.65 17.19
C LYS A 268 11.21 7.89 15.74
N GLY A 269 12.50 7.74 15.42
CA GLY A 269 13.00 7.88 14.06
C GLY A 269 12.41 6.81 13.12
N PRO A 270 12.76 5.53 13.30
CA PRO A 270 12.24 4.48 12.43
C PRO A 270 10.72 4.35 12.51
N PHE A 271 10.09 4.56 13.67
CA PHE A 271 8.63 4.50 13.80
C PHE A 271 7.91 5.64 13.05
N GLY A 272 8.50 6.83 12.98
CA GLY A 272 7.98 7.92 12.16
C GLY A 272 7.95 7.56 10.67
N CYS A 273 8.97 6.86 10.18
CA CYS A 273 9.01 6.33 8.81
C CYS A 273 7.97 5.23 8.59
N LEU A 274 7.93 4.25 9.51
CA LEU A 274 6.99 3.13 9.43
C LEU A 274 5.53 3.58 9.44
N ASN A 275 5.16 4.63 10.17
CA ASN A 275 3.78 5.11 10.19
C ASN A 275 3.31 5.58 8.81
N ARG A 276 4.18 6.21 8.02
CA ARG A 276 3.88 6.60 6.63
C ARG A 276 3.71 5.39 5.72
N ALA A 277 4.64 4.45 5.81
CA ALA A 277 4.57 3.21 5.04
C ALA A 277 3.31 2.39 5.40
N ARG A 278 2.99 2.25 6.68
CA ARG A 278 1.77 1.57 7.19
C ARG A 278 0.48 2.18 6.65
N TYR A 279 0.45 3.51 6.54
CA TYR A 279 -0.68 4.20 5.92
C TYR A 279 -0.83 3.81 4.44
N GLY A 280 0.24 3.84 3.65
CA GLY A 280 0.24 3.37 2.25
C GLY A 280 -0.16 1.91 2.12
N ILE A 281 0.29 1.02 3.05
CA ILE A 281 -0.13 -0.39 3.11
C ILE A 281 -1.64 -0.52 3.27
N SER A 282 -2.28 0.34 4.08
CA SER A 282 -3.73 0.27 4.30
C SER A 282 -4.54 0.49 3.02
N TRP A 283 -4.07 1.33 2.11
CA TRP A 283 -4.65 1.54 0.80
C TRP A 283 -4.30 0.42 -0.18
N GLY A 284 -3.02 0.05 -0.22
CA GLY A 284 -2.53 -0.99 -1.12
C GLY A 284 -3.25 -2.32 -0.92
N ALA A 285 -3.41 -2.76 0.33
CA ALA A 285 -4.13 -3.98 0.67
C ALA A 285 -5.57 -3.98 0.11
N MET A 286 -6.26 -2.83 0.15
CA MET A 286 -7.60 -2.72 -0.46
C MET A 286 -7.52 -2.81 -1.99
N GLY A 287 -6.49 -2.27 -2.64
CA GLY A 287 -6.27 -2.46 -4.08
C GLY A 287 -6.13 -3.93 -4.48
N ALA A 288 -5.35 -4.71 -3.72
CA ALA A 288 -5.24 -6.16 -3.92
C ALA A 288 -6.58 -6.89 -3.67
N ALA A 289 -7.33 -6.46 -2.64
CA ALA A 289 -8.65 -7.01 -2.34
C ALA A 289 -9.66 -6.75 -3.48
N GLU A 290 -9.64 -5.54 -4.04
CA GLU A 290 -10.47 -5.18 -5.20
C GLU A 290 -10.15 -6.04 -6.44
N ASP A 291 -8.87 -6.24 -6.77
CA ASP A 291 -8.48 -7.12 -7.89
C ASP A 291 -8.99 -8.55 -7.67
N CYS A 292 -8.81 -9.09 -6.45
CA CYS A 292 -9.32 -10.41 -6.09
C CYS A 292 -10.84 -10.51 -6.23
N MET A 293 -11.58 -9.52 -5.73
CA MET A 293 -13.04 -9.48 -5.82
C MET A 293 -13.52 -9.36 -7.27
N HIS A 294 -12.92 -8.45 -8.05
CA HIS A 294 -13.31 -8.22 -9.46
C HIS A 294 -13.08 -9.48 -10.29
N ARG A 295 -11.95 -10.18 -10.11
CA ARG A 295 -11.68 -11.46 -10.77
C ARG A 295 -12.65 -12.54 -10.35
N ALA A 296 -12.91 -12.69 -9.06
CA ALA A 296 -13.86 -13.66 -8.54
C ALA A 296 -15.29 -13.41 -9.05
N ARG A 297 -15.70 -12.12 -9.08
CA ARG A 297 -16.99 -11.72 -9.66
C ARG A 297 -17.08 -12.12 -11.14
N GLN A 298 -16.10 -11.73 -11.96
CA GLN A 298 -16.12 -12.04 -13.39
C GLN A 298 -16.09 -13.55 -13.61
N TYR A 299 -15.20 -14.26 -12.94
CA TYR A 299 -15.10 -15.72 -13.05
C TYR A 299 -16.43 -16.42 -12.72
N THR A 300 -17.11 -16.00 -11.64
CA THR A 300 -18.38 -16.60 -11.23
C THR A 300 -19.57 -16.23 -12.10
N LEU A 301 -19.53 -15.13 -12.83
CA LEU A 301 -20.49 -14.76 -13.87
C LEU A 301 -20.32 -15.66 -15.12
N ASP A 302 -19.09 -15.93 -15.52
CA ASP A 302 -18.77 -16.69 -16.74
C ASP A 302 -18.85 -18.19 -16.53
N ARG A 303 -18.38 -18.70 -15.39
CA ARG A 303 -18.36 -20.12 -15.06
C ARG A 303 -19.73 -20.68 -14.74
N LYS A 304 -20.17 -21.66 -15.52
CA LYS A 304 -21.46 -22.34 -15.32
C LYS A 304 -21.27 -23.71 -14.69
N GLN A 305 -22.08 -24.04 -13.71
CA GLN A 305 -22.31 -25.36 -13.15
C GLN A 305 -23.80 -25.51 -12.89
N PHE A 306 -24.31 -26.75 -12.96
CA PHE A 306 -25.76 -27.03 -12.83
C PHE A 306 -26.62 -26.14 -13.78
N ASN A 307 -26.11 -25.93 -15.02
CA ASN A 307 -26.74 -25.17 -16.09
C ASN A 307 -26.97 -23.66 -15.80
N ARG A 308 -26.29 -23.09 -14.82
CA ARG A 308 -26.37 -21.65 -14.50
C ARG A 308 -25.02 -21.08 -14.05
N PRO A 309 -24.80 -19.75 -14.14
CA PRO A 309 -23.60 -19.11 -13.60
C PRO A 309 -23.44 -19.41 -12.11
N LEU A 310 -22.20 -19.56 -11.62
CA LEU A 310 -21.93 -19.69 -10.19
C LEU A 310 -22.48 -18.49 -9.40
N ALA A 311 -22.41 -17.29 -9.97
CA ALA A 311 -22.94 -16.06 -9.40
C ALA A 311 -24.47 -16.09 -9.15
N ALA A 312 -25.18 -17.04 -9.74
CA ALA A 312 -26.62 -17.21 -9.49
C ALA A 312 -26.92 -17.97 -8.18
N THR A 313 -25.90 -18.36 -7.43
CA THR A 313 -26.05 -19.06 -6.14
C THR A 313 -25.95 -18.10 -4.96
N GLN A 314 -26.79 -18.28 -3.93
CA GLN A 314 -26.84 -17.40 -2.76
C GLN A 314 -25.49 -17.32 -2.02
N LEU A 315 -24.75 -18.44 -1.90
CA LEU A 315 -23.46 -18.45 -1.21
C LEU A 315 -22.40 -17.64 -1.93
N VAL A 316 -22.41 -17.62 -3.27
CA VAL A 316 -21.48 -16.79 -4.07
C VAL A 316 -21.84 -15.31 -3.93
N GLN A 317 -23.14 -14.98 -4.03
CA GLN A 317 -23.61 -13.59 -3.86
C GLN A 317 -23.27 -13.06 -2.46
N LYS A 318 -23.47 -13.89 -1.42
CA LYS A 318 -23.07 -13.51 -0.04
C LYS A 318 -21.58 -13.21 0.05
N LYS A 319 -20.70 -14.07 -0.50
CA LYS A 319 -19.25 -13.85 -0.50
C LYS A 319 -18.89 -12.53 -1.19
N LEU A 320 -19.48 -12.21 -2.34
CA LEU A 320 -19.25 -10.96 -3.04
C LEU A 320 -19.74 -9.74 -2.23
N ALA A 321 -20.90 -9.86 -1.57
CA ALA A 321 -21.43 -8.80 -0.71
C ALA A 321 -20.53 -8.53 0.51
N ASP A 322 -20.03 -9.59 1.16
CA ASP A 322 -19.09 -9.48 2.28
C ASP A 322 -17.80 -8.79 1.83
N MET A 323 -17.22 -9.20 0.68
CA MET A 323 -16.01 -8.57 0.13
C MET A 323 -16.22 -7.08 -0.14
N GLN A 324 -17.31 -6.72 -0.84
CA GLN A 324 -17.60 -5.32 -1.17
C GLN A 324 -17.79 -4.47 0.08
N THR A 325 -18.46 -4.99 1.10
CA THR A 325 -18.67 -4.31 2.37
C THR A 325 -17.32 -3.94 3.01
N GLU A 326 -16.43 -4.92 3.17
CA GLU A 326 -15.13 -4.70 3.82
C GLU A 326 -14.21 -3.78 3.01
N ILE A 327 -14.21 -3.90 1.69
CA ILE A 327 -13.44 -3.01 0.80
C ILE A 327 -13.92 -1.56 0.95
N SER A 328 -15.23 -1.34 0.88
CA SER A 328 -15.80 0.01 0.96
C SER A 328 -15.51 0.68 2.29
N LEU A 329 -15.68 -0.03 3.41
CA LEU A 329 -15.37 0.48 4.75
C LEU A 329 -13.87 0.74 4.92
N GLY A 330 -13.01 -0.16 4.42
CA GLY A 330 -11.57 -0.03 4.49
C GLY A 330 -11.03 1.18 3.72
N LEU A 331 -11.55 1.42 2.51
CA LEU A 331 -11.18 2.58 1.69
C LEU A 331 -11.63 3.90 2.34
N GLN A 332 -12.85 3.98 2.87
CA GLN A 332 -13.34 5.18 3.55
C GLN A 332 -12.54 5.48 4.81
N ALA A 333 -12.18 4.46 5.60
CA ALA A 333 -11.32 4.64 6.77
C ALA A 333 -9.93 5.15 6.39
N SER A 334 -9.33 4.60 5.32
CA SER A 334 -8.03 5.04 4.82
C SER A 334 -8.07 6.47 4.28
N LEU A 335 -9.13 6.86 3.55
CA LEU A 335 -9.35 8.22 3.09
C LEU A 335 -9.41 9.20 4.27
N ARG A 336 -10.20 8.88 5.31
CA ARG A 336 -10.27 9.75 6.50
C ARG A 336 -8.93 9.91 7.20
N VAL A 337 -8.16 8.82 7.35
CA VAL A 337 -6.82 8.88 7.95
C VAL A 337 -5.88 9.73 7.09
N GLY A 338 -5.95 9.63 5.76
CA GLY A 338 -5.17 10.48 4.85
C GLY A 338 -5.46 11.97 5.04
N ARG A 339 -6.72 12.35 5.09
CA ARG A 339 -7.11 13.75 5.38
C ARG A 339 -6.56 14.22 6.75
N LEU A 340 -6.60 13.35 7.76
CA LEU A 340 -6.02 13.67 9.08
C LEU A 340 -4.49 13.79 9.03
N MET A 341 -3.81 13.04 8.17
CA MET A 341 -2.36 13.21 7.94
C MET A 341 -2.05 14.55 7.29
N ASP A 342 -2.81 14.94 6.26
CA ASP A 342 -2.66 16.23 5.59
C ASP A 342 -2.93 17.42 6.53
N GLU A 343 -3.87 17.24 7.47
CA GLU A 343 -4.19 18.21 8.54
C GLU A 343 -3.19 18.21 9.72
N GLY A 344 -2.22 17.27 9.76
CA GLY A 344 -1.30 17.12 10.88
C GLY A 344 -1.95 16.61 12.20
N LYS A 345 -3.12 15.97 12.11
CA LYS A 345 -3.94 15.51 13.24
C LYS A 345 -3.90 14.00 13.47
N VAL A 346 -3.11 13.26 12.72
CA VAL A 346 -3.07 11.81 12.81
C VAL A 346 -2.29 11.34 14.05
N ALA A 347 -2.84 10.40 14.79
CA ALA A 347 -2.12 9.64 15.80
C ALA A 347 -1.68 8.26 15.25
N PRO A 348 -0.56 7.68 15.73
CA PRO A 348 -0.09 6.36 15.28
C PRO A 348 -1.13 5.24 15.43
N GLU A 349 -1.97 5.33 16.45
CA GLU A 349 -3.06 4.39 16.71
C GLU A 349 -4.10 4.38 15.59
N MET A 350 -4.42 5.54 15.00
CA MET A 350 -5.33 5.63 13.85
C MET A 350 -4.77 4.87 12.64
N ILE A 351 -3.46 4.97 12.41
CA ILE A 351 -2.76 4.21 11.37
C ILE A 351 -2.78 2.71 11.69
N SER A 352 -2.59 2.34 12.97
CA SER A 352 -2.68 0.95 13.41
C SER A 352 -4.07 0.35 13.15
N ILE A 353 -5.16 1.11 13.34
CA ILE A 353 -6.53 0.66 13.04
C ILE A 353 -6.64 0.29 11.55
N VAL A 354 -6.30 1.21 10.65
CA VAL A 354 -6.50 0.98 9.20
C VAL A 354 -5.54 -0.06 8.65
N LYS A 355 -4.27 -0.07 9.09
CA LYS A 355 -3.31 -1.10 8.64
C LYS A 355 -3.77 -2.49 9.08
N ARG A 356 -4.09 -2.67 10.37
CA ARG A 356 -4.54 -3.96 10.91
C ARG A 356 -5.81 -4.46 10.23
N ASN A 357 -6.83 -3.60 10.17
CA ASN A 357 -8.12 -3.97 9.57
C ASN A 357 -7.97 -4.34 8.11
N ASN A 358 -7.40 -3.43 7.30
CA ASN A 358 -7.39 -3.58 5.85
C ASN A 358 -6.51 -4.75 5.39
N CYS A 359 -5.34 -4.98 6.02
CA CYS A 359 -4.50 -6.13 5.68
C CYS A 359 -5.17 -7.47 6.02
N GLY A 360 -5.79 -7.58 7.20
CA GLY A 360 -6.52 -8.79 7.61
C GLY A 360 -7.69 -9.08 6.67
N LYS A 361 -8.51 -8.07 6.39
CA LYS A 361 -9.67 -8.21 5.49
C LYS A 361 -9.27 -8.51 4.04
N ALA A 362 -8.21 -7.88 3.54
CA ALA A 362 -7.69 -8.18 2.21
C ALA A 362 -7.22 -9.63 2.08
N LEU A 363 -6.54 -10.16 3.10
CA LEU A 363 -6.12 -11.56 3.14
C LEU A 363 -7.32 -12.52 3.14
N ASP A 364 -8.34 -12.24 3.96
CA ASP A 364 -9.57 -13.04 3.98
C ASP A 364 -10.28 -13.00 2.61
N ILE A 365 -10.38 -11.82 1.99
CA ILE A 365 -10.96 -11.63 0.66
C ILE A 365 -10.19 -12.44 -0.39
N ALA A 366 -8.85 -12.38 -0.39
CA ALA A 366 -8.04 -13.12 -1.34
C ALA A 366 -8.20 -14.64 -1.19
N ARG A 367 -8.26 -15.16 0.03
CA ARG A 367 -8.52 -16.59 0.32
C ARG A 367 -9.90 -17.02 -0.19
N VAL A 368 -10.92 -16.20 0.03
CA VAL A 368 -12.29 -16.47 -0.45
C VAL A 368 -12.35 -16.39 -1.98
N ALA A 369 -11.70 -15.40 -2.60
CA ALA A 369 -11.62 -15.28 -4.06
C ALA A 369 -10.93 -16.52 -4.67
N ARG A 370 -9.81 -16.96 -4.09
CA ARG A 370 -9.15 -18.19 -4.50
C ARG A 370 -10.09 -19.41 -4.43
N ASP A 371 -10.85 -19.53 -3.34
CA ASP A 371 -11.84 -20.60 -3.15
C ASP A 371 -12.94 -20.55 -4.23
N MET A 372 -13.45 -19.37 -4.55
CA MET A 372 -14.49 -19.16 -5.57
C MET A 372 -14.06 -19.57 -7.00
N HIS A 373 -12.75 -19.59 -7.28
CA HIS A 373 -12.20 -20.09 -8.55
C HIS A 373 -12.06 -21.64 -8.58
N GLY A 374 -12.31 -22.33 -7.48
CA GLY A 374 -12.12 -23.77 -7.39
C GLY A 374 -10.69 -24.22 -7.71
N GLY A 375 -10.51 -25.27 -8.52
CA GLY A 375 -9.19 -25.73 -8.94
C GLY A 375 -8.38 -24.69 -9.71
N ASN A 376 -9.03 -23.83 -10.48
CA ASN A 376 -8.37 -22.76 -11.23
C ASN A 376 -7.73 -21.70 -10.29
N GLY A 377 -8.25 -21.56 -9.07
CA GLY A 377 -7.76 -20.59 -8.10
C GLY A 377 -6.32 -20.79 -7.62
N ILE A 378 -5.70 -21.94 -7.90
CA ILE A 378 -4.28 -22.19 -7.58
C ILE A 378 -3.33 -21.89 -8.74
N GLN A 379 -3.87 -21.57 -9.94
CA GLN A 379 -3.07 -21.26 -11.11
C GLN A 379 -2.67 -19.77 -11.13
N ILE A 380 -1.42 -19.51 -11.53
CA ILE A 380 -0.85 -18.15 -11.55
C ILE A 380 -1.62 -17.20 -12.47
N GLU A 381 -2.18 -17.68 -13.55
CA GLU A 381 -2.93 -16.91 -14.55
C GLU A 381 -4.22 -16.26 -14.02
N TYR A 382 -4.77 -16.82 -12.91
CA TYR A 382 -5.95 -16.24 -12.24
C TYR A 382 -5.58 -15.20 -11.18
N HIS A 383 -4.31 -14.99 -10.88
CA HIS A 383 -3.72 -14.03 -9.97
C HIS A 383 -4.11 -14.15 -8.49
N VAL A 384 -5.28 -14.72 -8.17
CA VAL A 384 -5.82 -14.73 -6.79
C VAL A 384 -4.92 -15.46 -5.79
N MET A 385 -4.24 -16.57 -6.19
CA MET A 385 -3.29 -17.26 -5.31
C MET A 385 -2.02 -16.45 -5.06
N ARG A 386 -1.56 -15.71 -6.07
CA ARG A 386 -0.42 -14.79 -5.93
C ARG A 386 -0.73 -13.69 -4.92
N HIS A 387 -1.91 -13.08 -5.01
CA HIS A 387 -2.37 -12.08 -4.02
C HIS A 387 -2.50 -12.70 -2.63
N THR A 388 -3.07 -13.90 -2.52
CA THR A 388 -3.17 -14.63 -1.23
C THR A 388 -1.79 -14.79 -0.60
N ALA A 389 -0.82 -15.32 -1.35
CA ALA A 389 0.54 -15.51 -0.86
C ALA A 389 1.21 -14.18 -0.46
N ASN A 390 1.05 -13.12 -1.25
CA ASN A 390 1.60 -11.80 -0.95
C ASN A 390 0.97 -11.20 0.31
N LEU A 391 -0.34 -11.29 0.47
CA LEU A 391 -1.07 -10.71 1.59
C LEU A 391 -0.77 -11.37 2.93
N GLU A 392 -0.28 -12.62 2.95
CA GLU A 392 0.28 -13.23 4.18
C GLU A 392 1.46 -12.39 4.71
N THR A 393 2.35 -11.91 3.81
CA THR A 393 3.44 -11.02 4.21
C THR A 393 2.93 -9.62 4.56
N VAL A 394 2.00 -9.07 3.78
CA VAL A 394 1.41 -7.74 4.02
C VAL A 394 0.74 -7.68 5.40
N ASN A 395 0.08 -8.74 5.83
CA ASN A 395 -0.50 -8.85 7.18
C ASN A 395 0.56 -8.99 8.29
N THR A 396 1.77 -9.44 7.94
CA THR A 396 2.84 -9.75 8.90
C THR A 396 3.84 -8.60 9.11
N TYR A 397 4.33 -7.96 8.03
CA TYR A 397 5.40 -6.97 8.12
C TYR A 397 4.94 -5.60 8.64
N GLU A 398 5.94 -4.75 8.96
CA GLU A 398 5.73 -3.38 9.49
C GLU A 398 4.83 -3.32 10.73
N GLY A 399 5.00 -4.28 11.61
CA GLY A 399 4.12 -4.60 12.72
C GLY A 399 3.10 -5.65 12.31
N THR A 400 3.14 -6.80 13.00
CA THR A 400 2.17 -7.88 12.76
C THR A 400 0.76 -7.43 13.10
N HIS A 401 -0.24 -8.15 12.62
CA HIS A 401 -1.64 -7.94 12.98
C HIS A 401 -1.83 -7.85 14.50
N ASP A 402 -1.11 -8.69 15.25
CA ASP A 402 -1.19 -8.73 16.73
C ASP A 402 -0.44 -7.56 17.37
N VAL A 403 0.73 -7.16 16.85
CA VAL A 403 1.45 -5.97 17.35
C VAL A 403 0.57 -4.72 17.25
N HIS A 404 -0.17 -4.55 16.16
CA HIS A 404 -1.13 -3.45 16.04
C HIS A 404 -2.30 -3.58 17.01
N ALA A 405 -2.76 -4.81 17.32
CA ALA A 405 -3.77 -5.03 18.35
C ALA A 405 -3.27 -4.62 19.75
N LEU A 406 -2.01 -4.95 20.07
CA LEU A 406 -1.40 -4.55 21.34
C LEU A 406 -1.21 -3.03 21.46
N ILE A 407 -0.84 -2.35 20.38
CA ILE A 407 -0.77 -0.87 20.33
C ILE A 407 -2.14 -0.27 20.67
N LEU A 408 -3.20 -0.78 20.04
CA LEU A 408 -4.57 -0.31 20.28
C LEU A 408 -5.07 -0.67 21.69
N GLY A 409 -4.80 -1.89 22.14
CA GLY A 409 -5.17 -2.34 23.49
C GLY A 409 -4.57 -1.44 24.57
N ARG A 410 -3.28 -1.09 24.43
CA ARG A 410 -2.62 -0.12 25.34
C ARG A 410 -3.29 1.26 25.28
N ALA A 411 -3.59 1.75 24.10
CA ALA A 411 -4.23 3.07 23.94
C ALA A 411 -5.64 3.12 24.56
N ILE A 412 -6.39 2.01 24.45
CA ILE A 412 -7.76 1.91 25.00
C ILE A 412 -7.76 1.75 26.52
N THR A 413 -6.84 0.96 27.06
CA THR A 413 -6.83 0.57 28.48
C THR A 413 -5.91 1.42 29.35
N GLY A 414 -4.92 2.10 28.76
CA GLY A 414 -3.83 2.76 29.49
C GLY A 414 -2.78 1.79 30.06
N ILE A 415 -2.93 0.47 29.84
CA ILE A 415 -2.05 -0.56 30.39
C ILE A 415 -1.07 -1.03 29.33
N GLN A 416 0.23 -1.09 29.67
CA GLN A 416 1.28 -1.55 28.77
C GLN A 416 1.07 -3.05 28.42
N ALA A 417 0.99 -3.34 27.12
CA ALA A 417 0.81 -4.70 26.60
C ALA A 417 2.13 -5.39 26.23
N PHE A 418 3.20 -4.59 26.09
CA PHE A 418 4.56 -5.08 25.84
C PHE A 418 5.31 -5.06 27.17
N SER A 419 5.49 -6.20 27.80
CA SER A 419 6.19 -6.34 29.10
C SER A 419 7.48 -7.12 28.91
#